data_ad5999e0d9d5e65cfd5175153981954e
#
_entry.id   ad5999e0d9d5e65cfd5175153981954e
#
_cell.length_a   1.000
_cell.length_b   1.000
_cell.length_c   1.000
_cell.angle_alpha   90.00
_cell.angle_beta   90.00
_cell.angle_gamma   90.00
#
_symmetry.space_group_name_H-M   'P 1'
#
loop_
_entity.id
_entity.type
_entity.pdbx_description
1 polymer ?
#
loop_
_entity_poly.entity_id
_entity_poly.type
_entity_poly.pdbx_seq_one_letter_code
_entity_poly.pdbx_strand_id
1 'polypeptide(L)'
;LMGNIQESGTYLRKDSNHYQKLQIEQVRDKVVSVDARAKKLELEDGQAIQFDKLLIATGSVPVQPPIPGIDLPGVHPCWTLEDARAITNLAKPGSRVLQMGAGFIGCIILEALASRKVELTVVEMGDRMVPRMMTSVAGGMIKKWVEDKGVQVHTSTKVEAITKANSGLTVKLSNGKTLEVDLVISATGVRPNIAYLKSSGLEIQTRILVNEHMQTYHRDFYAEGDVYESIDFSNGERM
;
A
#
# COMPACT_ATOMS: atom_id res chain seq x y z
N LEU A 1 -2.50 -9.11 -11.52
CA LEU A 1 -1.24 -9.87 -11.58
C LEU A 1 -1.45 -11.32 -12.00
N MET A 2 -2.41 -12.01 -11.47
CA MET A 2 -2.72 -13.43 -11.80
C MET A 2 -3.32 -13.62 -13.21
N GLY A 3 -3.86 -12.58 -13.82
CA GLY A 3 -4.50 -12.68 -15.15
C GLY A 3 -5.93 -13.25 -15.14
N ASN A 4 -6.53 -13.44 -13.96
CA ASN A 4 -7.88 -14.00 -13.83
C ASN A 4 -8.98 -13.09 -14.39
N ILE A 5 -8.72 -11.78 -14.45
CA ILE A 5 -9.59 -10.77 -15.03
C ILE A 5 -8.78 -9.84 -15.94
N GLN A 6 -9.43 -9.31 -16.97
CA GLN A 6 -8.87 -8.23 -17.77
C GLN A 6 -8.94 -6.90 -17.00
N GLU A 7 -8.13 -5.93 -17.38
CA GLU A 7 -8.12 -4.61 -16.75
C GLU A 7 -9.52 -3.95 -16.74
N SER A 8 -10.27 -4.10 -17.83
CA SER A 8 -11.67 -3.64 -17.89
C SER A 8 -12.59 -4.25 -16.83
N GLY A 9 -12.23 -5.40 -16.28
CA GLY A 9 -12.93 -6.05 -15.17
C GLY A 9 -12.73 -5.35 -13.81
N THR A 10 -11.75 -4.47 -13.69
CA THR A 10 -11.52 -3.66 -12.47
C THR A 10 -12.52 -2.50 -12.35
N TYR A 11 -13.17 -2.11 -13.44
CA TYR A 11 -14.20 -1.06 -13.44
C TYR A 11 -15.53 -1.62 -12.94
N LEU A 12 -15.87 -1.29 -11.71
CA LEU A 12 -17.11 -1.78 -11.08
C LEU A 12 -18.35 -1.02 -11.55
N ARG A 13 -18.21 0.22 -11.97
CA ARG A 13 -19.30 1.09 -12.46
C ARG A 13 -19.34 1.05 -13.99
N LYS A 14 -20.07 0.08 -14.55
CA LYS A 14 -20.15 -0.14 -16.01
C LYS A 14 -21.09 0.83 -16.73
N ASP A 15 -22.04 1.44 -16.01
CA ASP A 15 -22.91 2.47 -16.55
C ASP A 15 -22.16 3.81 -16.61
N SER A 16 -21.91 4.32 -17.80
CA SER A 16 -21.21 5.58 -18.03
C SER A 16 -21.91 6.79 -17.39
N ASN A 17 -23.23 6.70 -17.20
CA ASN A 17 -24.06 7.76 -16.64
C ASN A 17 -24.31 7.57 -15.12
N HIS A 18 -23.62 6.63 -14.48
CA HIS A 18 -23.84 6.28 -13.07
C HIS A 18 -23.78 7.50 -12.15
N TYR A 19 -22.71 8.28 -12.23
CA TYR A 19 -22.51 9.46 -11.38
C TYR A 19 -23.45 10.60 -11.74
N GLN A 20 -23.74 10.80 -13.02
CA GLN A 20 -24.67 11.82 -13.49
C GLN A 20 -26.12 11.55 -12.99
N LYS A 21 -26.57 10.28 -13.04
CA LYS A 21 -27.89 9.88 -12.50
C LYS A 21 -28.01 10.13 -11.00
N LEU A 22 -26.90 10.09 -10.27
CA LEU A 22 -26.82 10.35 -8.85
C LEU A 22 -26.52 11.83 -8.53
N GLN A 23 -26.45 12.70 -9.54
CA GLN A 23 -26.10 14.12 -9.40
C GLN A 23 -24.74 14.32 -8.69
N ILE A 24 -23.78 13.41 -8.96
CA ILE A 24 -22.44 13.49 -8.42
C ILE A 24 -21.52 14.13 -9.46
N GLU A 25 -20.96 15.27 -9.12
CA GLU A 25 -19.89 15.91 -9.89
C GLU A 25 -18.56 15.22 -9.57
N GLN A 26 -17.81 14.86 -10.61
CA GLN A 26 -16.50 14.25 -10.48
C GLN A 26 -15.41 15.25 -10.87
N VAL A 27 -14.54 15.57 -9.92
CA VAL A 27 -13.33 16.38 -10.15
C VAL A 27 -12.14 15.46 -10.06
N ARG A 28 -11.39 15.32 -11.17
CA ARG A 28 -10.19 14.48 -11.21
C ARG A 28 -8.95 15.32 -11.01
N ASP A 29 -8.67 15.61 -9.75
CA ASP A 29 -7.47 16.35 -9.35
C ASP A 29 -7.05 15.95 -7.94
N LYS A 30 -5.90 16.40 -7.50
CA LYS A 30 -5.33 16.13 -6.20
C LYS A 30 -5.60 17.28 -5.24
N VAL A 31 -6.16 16.97 -4.09
CA VAL A 31 -6.30 17.93 -2.99
C VAL A 31 -4.94 18.15 -2.35
N VAL A 32 -4.49 19.39 -2.30
CA VAL A 32 -3.18 19.78 -1.73
C VAL A 32 -3.30 20.44 -0.35
N SER A 33 -4.44 21.02 -0.04
CA SER A 33 -4.72 21.59 1.29
C SER A 33 -6.21 21.58 1.62
N VAL A 34 -6.51 21.67 2.91
CA VAL A 34 -7.87 21.86 3.45
C VAL A 34 -7.80 22.91 4.55
N ASP A 35 -8.70 23.87 4.51
CA ASP A 35 -8.95 24.83 5.60
C ASP A 35 -10.31 24.52 6.24
N ALA A 36 -10.29 23.98 7.44
CA ALA A 36 -11.50 23.57 8.14
C ALA A 36 -12.35 24.77 8.58
N ARG A 37 -11.73 25.93 8.87
CA ARG A 37 -12.43 27.14 9.31
C ARG A 37 -13.15 27.80 8.10
N ALA A 38 -12.45 27.90 6.97
CA ALA A 38 -13.01 28.47 5.75
C ALA A 38 -13.92 27.50 4.98
N LYS A 39 -13.96 26.23 5.36
CA LYS A 39 -14.65 25.12 4.63
C LYS A 39 -14.26 25.10 3.16
N LYS A 40 -12.98 25.12 2.89
CA LYS A 40 -12.41 25.23 1.56
C LYS A 40 -11.31 24.19 1.41
N LEU A 41 -11.23 23.56 0.25
CA LEU A 41 -10.08 22.77 -0.16
C LEU A 41 -9.44 23.36 -1.41
N GLU A 42 -8.15 23.09 -1.60
CA GLU A 42 -7.38 23.52 -2.75
C GLU A 42 -6.89 22.33 -3.54
N LEU A 43 -6.99 22.42 -4.85
CA LEU A 43 -6.55 21.44 -5.81
C LEU A 43 -5.13 21.76 -6.32
N GLU A 44 -4.46 20.77 -6.88
CA GLU A 44 -3.09 20.93 -7.40
C GLU A 44 -3.02 21.89 -8.58
N ASP A 45 -4.10 22.02 -9.37
CA ASP A 45 -4.22 22.99 -10.46
C ASP A 45 -4.48 24.43 -9.98
N GLY A 46 -4.62 24.67 -8.68
CA GLY A 46 -4.88 25.97 -8.05
C GLY A 46 -6.37 26.32 -7.92
N GLN A 47 -7.28 25.48 -8.38
CA GLN A 47 -8.70 25.67 -8.12
C GLN A 47 -9.03 25.43 -6.65
N ALA A 48 -10.12 26.04 -6.19
CA ALA A 48 -10.62 25.87 -4.84
C ALA A 48 -12.09 25.44 -4.85
N ILE A 49 -12.42 24.50 -3.99
CA ILE A 49 -13.79 24.02 -3.81
C ILE A 49 -14.24 24.38 -2.39
N GLN A 50 -15.39 25.04 -2.29
CA GLN A 50 -16.10 25.24 -1.02
C GLN A 50 -17.06 24.08 -0.77
N PHE A 51 -17.26 23.73 0.49
CA PHE A 51 -18.14 22.63 0.88
C PHE A 51 -18.90 22.96 2.17
N ASP A 52 -20.06 22.37 2.36
CA ASP A 52 -20.80 22.40 3.62
C ASP A 52 -20.33 21.30 4.56
N LYS A 53 -20.08 20.11 4.01
CA LYS A 53 -19.54 18.94 4.69
C LYS A 53 -18.46 18.27 3.86
N LEU A 54 -17.45 17.73 4.51
CA LEU A 54 -16.34 17.02 3.84
C LEU A 54 -16.21 15.61 4.41
N LEU A 55 -16.27 14.61 3.52
CA LEU A 55 -15.85 13.24 3.81
C LEU A 55 -14.42 13.03 3.28
N ILE A 56 -13.52 12.66 4.15
CA ILE A 56 -12.13 12.34 3.84
C ILE A 56 -12.01 10.82 3.71
N ALA A 57 -11.85 10.32 2.49
CA ALA A 57 -11.75 8.91 2.15
C ALA A 57 -10.53 8.62 1.26
N THR A 58 -9.41 9.29 1.55
CA THR A 58 -8.20 9.28 0.72
C THR A 58 -7.31 8.04 0.91
N GLY A 59 -7.72 7.13 1.77
CA GLY A 59 -7.07 5.84 1.96
C GLY A 59 -5.63 5.94 2.47
N SER A 60 -4.78 5.07 2.00
CA SER A 60 -3.37 4.99 2.38
C SER A 60 -2.43 5.05 1.18
N VAL A 61 -1.17 5.26 1.46
CA VAL A 61 -0.08 5.23 0.48
C VAL A 61 1.02 4.28 0.96
N PRO A 62 1.74 3.62 0.05
CA PRO A 62 2.85 2.75 0.41
C PRO A 62 3.90 3.49 1.23
N VAL A 63 4.44 2.81 2.25
CA VAL A 63 5.63 3.27 2.94
C VAL A 63 6.83 3.04 2.04
N GLN A 64 7.62 4.08 1.84
CA GLN A 64 8.92 3.98 1.21
C GLN A 64 9.98 3.94 2.32
N PRO A 65 10.56 2.76 2.62
CA PRO A 65 11.58 2.68 3.65
C PRO A 65 12.84 3.44 3.25
N PRO A 66 13.59 4.01 4.20
CA PRO A 66 14.80 4.76 3.92
C PRO A 66 15.99 3.84 3.58
N ILE A 67 15.86 3.11 2.47
CA ILE A 67 16.86 2.17 1.96
C ILE A 67 17.52 2.82 0.74
N PRO A 68 18.85 2.94 0.67
CA PRO A 68 19.54 3.40 -0.52
C PRO A 68 19.11 2.59 -1.75
N GLY A 69 18.69 3.28 -2.81
CA GLY A 69 18.26 2.69 -4.07
C GLY A 69 16.81 2.21 -4.12
N ILE A 70 15.96 2.56 -3.12
CA ILE A 70 14.55 2.18 -3.10
C ILE A 70 13.73 2.79 -4.25
N ASP A 71 14.23 3.84 -4.87
CA ASP A 71 13.64 4.60 -5.98
C ASP A 71 14.22 4.22 -7.36
N LEU A 72 15.12 3.24 -7.41
CA LEU A 72 15.70 2.78 -8.67
C LEU A 72 14.64 2.16 -9.60
N PRO A 73 14.80 2.31 -10.93
CA PRO A 73 13.99 1.56 -11.90
C PRO A 73 14.08 0.05 -11.64
N GLY A 74 12.93 -0.62 -11.62
CA GLY A 74 12.83 -2.03 -11.24
C GLY A 74 12.48 -2.26 -9.77
N VAL A 75 12.35 -1.20 -8.98
CA VAL A 75 11.76 -1.25 -7.63
C VAL A 75 10.35 -0.68 -7.69
N HIS A 76 9.35 -1.45 -7.30
CA HIS A 76 7.95 -1.02 -7.35
C HIS A 76 7.22 -1.36 -6.05
N PRO A 77 6.35 -0.48 -5.56
CA PRO A 77 5.27 -0.90 -4.65
C PRO A 77 4.25 -1.73 -5.46
N CYS A 78 3.35 -2.43 -4.82
CA CYS A 78 2.22 -3.08 -5.48
C CYS A 78 0.92 -2.49 -4.93
N TRP A 79 0.58 -1.29 -5.38
CA TRP A 79 -0.51 -0.50 -4.82
C TRP A 79 -1.49 0.01 -5.87
N THR A 80 -0.98 0.53 -6.97
CA THR A 80 -1.78 1.10 -8.06
C THR A 80 -1.90 0.12 -9.24
N LEU A 81 -2.76 0.47 -10.20
CA LEU A 81 -2.86 -0.28 -11.45
C LEU A 81 -1.59 -0.11 -12.32
N GLU A 82 -0.96 1.06 -12.24
CA GLU A 82 0.32 1.35 -12.87
C GLU A 82 1.42 0.44 -12.32
N ASP A 83 1.48 0.25 -11.00
CA ASP A 83 2.40 -0.72 -10.37
C ASP A 83 2.14 -2.14 -10.89
N ALA A 84 0.88 -2.54 -10.95
CA ALA A 84 0.50 -3.86 -11.45
C ALA A 84 0.93 -4.08 -12.91
N ARG A 85 0.81 -3.06 -13.76
CA ARG A 85 1.30 -3.10 -15.16
C ARG A 85 2.82 -3.24 -15.21
N ALA A 86 3.55 -2.42 -14.44
CA ALA A 86 5.01 -2.46 -14.38
C ALA A 86 5.50 -3.83 -13.88
N ILE A 87 4.93 -4.32 -12.77
CA ILE A 87 5.25 -5.64 -12.21
C ILE A 87 4.97 -6.75 -13.23
N THR A 88 3.80 -6.70 -13.90
CA THR A 88 3.42 -7.70 -14.91
C THR A 88 4.39 -7.74 -16.10
N ASN A 89 4.94 -6.59 -16.46
CA ASN A 89 5.92 -6.47 -17.54
C ASN A 89 7.30 -7.04 -17.15
N LEU A 90 7.70 -6.93 -15.89
CA LEU A 90 8.98 -7.38 -15.38
C LEU A 90 8.96 -8.82 -14.85
N ALA A 91 7.89 -9.23 -14.19
CA ALA A 91 7.72 -10.57 -13.62
C ALA A 91 7.31 -11.59 -14.68
N LYS A 92 8.24 -11.95 -15.57
CA LYS A 92 8.07 -13.02 -16.56
C LYS A 92 8.51 -14.37 -15.98
N PRO A 93 8.10 -15.50 -16.58
CA PRO A 93 8.62 -16.80 -16.17
C PRO A 93 10.15 -16.82 -16.15
N GLY A 94 10.73 -17.26 -15.02
CA GLY A 94 12.18 -17.29 -14.81
C GLY A 94 12.80 -15.95 -14.37
N SER A 95 12.05 -14.84 -14.28
CA SER A 95 12.57 -13.59 -13.70
C SER A 95 12.85 -13.78 -12.21
N ARG A 96 13.97 -13.26 -11.74
CA ARG A 96 14.37 -13.24 -10.33
C ARG A 96 13.68 -12.07 -9.64
N VAL A 97 12.81 -12.37 -8.69
CA VAL A 97 11.99 -11.37 -8.00
C VAL A 97 12.28 -11.38 -6.51
N LEU A 98 12.61 -10.24 -5.95
CA LEU A 98 12.67 -10.04 -4.51
C LEU A 98 11.41 -9.32 -4.04
N GLN A 99 10.72 -9.88 -3.06
CA GLN A 99 9.65 -9.21 -2.33
C GLN A 99 10.14 -8.81 -0.95
N MET A 100 10.07 -7.53 -0.62
CA MET A 100 10.33 -7.00 0.71
C MET A 100 9.02 -6.90 1.49
N GLY A 101 8.97 -7.61 2.61
CA GLY A 101 7.80 -7.70 3.49
C GLY A 101 6.93 -8.92 3.21
N ALA A 102 6.63 -9.65 4.28
CA ALA A 102 5.73 -10.80 4.30
C ALA A 102 4.54 -10.55 5.24
N GLY A 103 4.06 -9.31 5.30
CA GLY A 103 2.80 -8.96 5.95
C GLY A 103 1.58 -9.44 5.15
N PHE A 104 0.39 -9.00 5.54
CA PHE A 104 -0.87 -9.43 4.91
C PHE A 104 -0.87 -9.17 3.38
N ILE A 105 -0.59 -7.93 2.97
CA ILE A 105 -0.53 -7.55 1.53
C ILE A 105 0.57 -8.34 0.81
N GLY A 106 1.75 -8.49 1.44
CA GLY A 106 2.86 -9.25 0.87
C GLY A 106 2.48 -10.70 0.57
N CYS A 107 1.73 -11.36 1.44
CA CYS A 107 1.28 -12.73 1.22
C CYS A 107 0.29 -12.85 0.05
N ILE A 108 -0.58 -11.87 -0.17
CA ILE A 108 -1.50 -11.83 -1.33
C ILE A 108 -0.71 -11.68 -2.64
N ILE A 109 0.28 -10.77 -2.65
CA ILE A 109 1.14 -10.54 -3.82
C ILE A 109 1.97 -11.78 -4.13
N LEU A 110 2.48 -12.46 -3.11
CA LEU A 110 3.30 -13.66 -3.22
C LEU A 110 2.60 -14.75 -4.04
N GLU A 111 1.31 -15.03 -3.77
CA GLU A 111 0.55 -16.03 -4.53
C GLU A 111 0.48 -15.66 -6.02
N ALA A 112 0.21 -14.40 -6.31
CA ALA A 112 0.15 -13.90 -7.67
C ALA A 112 1.49 -14.00 -8.41
N LEU A 113 2.61 -13.75 -7.71
CA LEU A 113 3.95 -13.88 -8.26
C LEU A 113 4.33 -15.34 -8.51
N ALA A 114 4.06 -16.22 -7.54
CA ALA A 114 4.33 -17.65 -7.67
C ALA A 114 3.59 -18.25 -8.88
N SER A 115 2.34 -17.84 -9.13
CA SER A 115 1.57 -18.27 -10.29
C SER A 115 2.19 -17.86 -11.64
N ARG A 116 3.05 -16.84 -11.65
CA ARG A 116 3.77 -16.35 -12.85
C ARG A 116 5.05 -17.11 -13.14
N LYS A 117 5.40 -18.11 -12.32
CA LYS A 117 6.61 -18.93 -12.45
C LYS A 117 7.91 -18.11 -12.39
N VAL A 118 7.95 -17.10 -11.53
CA VAL A 118 9.16 -16.33 -11.24
C VAL A 118 10.00 -17.07 -10.18
N GLU A 119 11.29 -16.79 -10.13
CA GLU A 119 12.17 -17.21 -9.05
C GLU A 119 12.00 -16.21 -7.89
N LEU A 120 11.15 -16.55 -6.92
CA LEU A 120 10.72 -15.64 -5.86
C LEU A 120 11.53 -15.81 -4.60
N THR A 121 12.10 -14.71 -4.12
CA THR A 121 12.70 -14.58 -2.78
C THR A 121 11.90 -13.57 -1.96
N VAL A 122 11.52 -13.93 -0.74
CA VAL A 122 10.83 -13.06 0.22
C VAL A 122 11.76 -12.73 1.38
N VAL A 123 11.84 -11.45 1.73
CA VAL A 123 12.63 -10.95 2.86
C VAL A 123 11.69 -10.28 3.85
N GLU A 124 11.70 -10.75 5.10
CA GLU A 124 10.86 -10.25 6.19
C GLU A 124 11.73 -9.87 7.39
N MET A 125 11.53 -8.64 7.92
CA MET A 125 12.27 -8.16 9.10
C MET A 125 11.85 -8.90 10.39
N GLY A 126 10.57 -9.26 10.46
CA GLY A 126 10.04 -10.05 11.56
C GLY A 126 10.58 -11.49 11.57
N ASP A 127 10.41 -12.16 12.69
CA ASP A 127 10.86 -13.53 12.91
C ASP A 127 10.02 -14.59 12.15
N ARG A 128 8.89 -14.20 11.55
CA ARG A 128 7.93 -15.09 10.88
C ARG A 128 7.15 -14.38 9.78
N MET A 129 6.42 -15.15 8.98
CA MET A 129 5.44 -14.63 8.05
C MET A 129 4.25 -14.03 8.80
N VAL A 130 3.68 -12.93 8.28
CA VAL A 130 2.52 -12.19 8.83
C VAL A 130 2.71 -11.86 10.34
N PRO A 131 3.82 -11.24 10.75
CA PRO A 131 4.21 -11.17 12.17
C PRO A 131 3.25 -10.38 13.05
N ARG A 132 2.48 -9.45 12.46
CA ARG A 132 1.50 -8.62 13.20
C ARG A 132 0.17 -9.32 13.47
N MET A 133 -0.15 -10.39 12.75
CA MET A 133 -1.47 -11.03 12.80
C MET A 133 -1.43 -12.50 13.19
N MET A 134 -0.26 -13.13 13.06
CA MET A 134 -0.11 -14.58 13.26
C MET A 134 0.82 -14.89 14.43
N THR A 135 0.51 -15.95 15.16
CA THR A 135 1.43 -16.52 16.15
C THR A 135 2.68 -17.08 15.48
N SER A 136 3.72 -17.37 16.25
CA SER A 136 4.95 -17.98 15.72
C SER A 136 4.69 -19.33 15.04
N VAL A 137 3.78 -20.12 15.59
CA VAL A 137 3.38 -21.41 15.00
C VAL A 137 2.70 -21.19 13.64
N ALA A 138 1.66 -20.35 13.58
CA ALA A 138 0.93 -20.10 12.35
C ALA A 138 1.81 -19.46 11.28
N GLY A 139 2.62 -18.44 11.63
CA GLY A 139 3.57 -17.82 10.72
C GLY A 139 4.65 -18.79 10.21
N GLY A 140 5.10 -19.71 11.06
CA GLY A 140 6.01 -20.81 10.68
C GLY A 140 5.37 -21.80 9.70
N MET A 141 4.09 -22.13 9.89
CA MET A 141 3.34 -22.99 8.95
C MET A 141 3.20 -22.31 7.57
N ILE A 142 2.89 -21.03 7.53
CA ILE A 142 2.83 -20.27 6.28
C ILE A 142 4.19 -20.26 5.59
N LYS A 143 5.27 -20.00 6.33
CA LYS A 143 6.64 -20.05 5.79
C LYS A 143 6.93 -21.39 5.14
N LYS A 144 6.72 -22.49 5.88
CA LYS A 144 6.94 -23.83 5.34
C LYS A 144 6.12 -24.09 4.08
N TRP A 145 4.86 -23.70 4.09
CA TRP A 145 3.96 -23.91 2.95
C TRP A 145 4.43 -23.18 1.67
N VAL A 146 4.96 -21.96 1.79
CA VAL A 146 5.48 -21.24 0.62
C VAL A 146 6.85 -21.75 0.19
N GLU A 147 7.70 -22.19 1.13
CA GLU A 147 8.99 -22.83 0.83
C GLU A 147 8.79 -24.17 0.09
N ASP A 148 7.80 -24.97 0.49
CA ASP A 148 7.41 -26.20 -0.22
C ASP A 148 6.94 -25.96 -1.68
N LYS A 149 6.61 -24.69 -2.02
CA LYS A 149 6.27 -24.25 -3.39
C LYS A 149 7.45 -23.61 -4.14
N GLY A 150 8.66 -23.72 -3.60
CA GLY A 150 9.88 -23.22 -4.24
C GLY A 150 10.20 -21.75 -3.97
N VAL A 151 9.46 -21.07 -3.07
CA VAL A 151 9.77 -19.69 -2.69
C VAL A 151 10.88 -19.70 -1.64
N GLN A 152 11.91 -18.87 -1.80
CA GLN A 152 12.93 -18.67 -0.77
C GLN A 152 12.44 -17.63 0.25
N VAL A 153 12.49 -17.95 1.56
CA VAL A 153 12.03 -17.03 2.61
C VAL A 153 13.13 -16.74 3.62
N HIS A 154 13.51 -15.49 3.76
CA HIS A 154 14.45 -14.98 4.75
C HIS A 154 13.71 -14.15 5.79
N THR A 155 13.38 -14.74 6.93
CA THR A 155 12.86 -14.04 8.11
C THR A 155 14.02 -13.45 8.93
N SER A 156 13.72 -12.52 9.87
CA SER A 156 14.72 -11.78 10.65
C SER A 156 15.81 -11.14 9.80
N THR A 157 15.44 -10.70 8.58
CA THR A 157 16.37 -10.21 7.58
C THR A 157 15.85 -8.89 7.00
N LYS A 158 16.74 -7.91 6.80
CA LYS A 158 16.44 -6.60 6.20
C LYS A 158 17.14 -6.48 4.84
N VAL A 159 16.54 -5.73 3.93
CA VAL A 159 17.26 -5.14 2.80
C VAL A 159 18.03 -3.94 3.31
N GLU A 160 19.34 -3.91 3.11
CA GLU A 160 20.23 -2.80 3.53
C GLU A 160 20.44 -1.78 2.41
N ALA A 161 20.59 -2.24 1.17
CA ALA A 161 20.79 -1.38 0.01
C ALA A 161 20.36 -2.09 -1.26
N ILE A 162 19.96 -1.30 -2.25
CA ILE A 162 19.67 -1.73 -3.61
C ILE A 162 20.58 -0.90 -4.52
N THR A 163 21.29 -1.52 -5.45
CA THR A 163 22.14 -0.85 -6.42
C THR A 163 21.86 -1.37 -7.81
N LYS A 164 22.16 -0.56 -8.81
CA LYS A 164 22.04 -0.95 -10.22
C LYS A 164 23.13 -1.95 -10.56
N ALA A 165 22.77 -3.08 -11.17
CA ALA A 165 23.69 -4.05 -11.75
C ALA A 165 23.84 -3.84 -13.29
N ASN A 166 24.71 -4.62 -13.93
CA ASN A 166 24.81 -4.64 -15.39
C ASN A 166 23.48 -5.09 -16.03
N SER A 167 22.78 -6.01 -15.37
CA SER A 167 21.44 -6.46 -15.72
C SER A 167 20.61 -6.59 -14.46
N GLY A 168 19.56 -5.76 -14.32
CA GLY A 168 18.71 -5.75 -13.14
C GLY A 168 19.29 -4.98 -11.96
N LEU A 169 19.13 -5.51 -10.76
CA LEU A 169 19.48 -4.90 -9.48
C LEU A 169 20.28 -5.85 -8.61
N THR A 170 21.20 -5.31 -7.84
CA THR A 170 21.90 -6.00 -6.76
C THR A 170 21.33 -5.58 -5.42
N VAL A 171 20.87 -6.52 -4.62
CA VAL A 171 20.25 -6.29 -3.31
C VAL A 171 21.11 -6.88 -2.21
N LYS A 172 21.57 -6.01 -1.28
CA LYS A 172 22.33 -6.42 -0.10
C LYS A 172 21.39 -6.66 1.09
N LEU A 173 21.55 -7.80 1.75
CA LEU A 173 20.76 -8.21 2.91
C LEU A 173 21.57 -8.15 4.19
N SER A 174 20.90 -7.91 5.33
CA SER A 174 21.50 -7.83 6.67
C SER A 174 22.11 -9.14 7.17
N ASN A 175 21.78 -10.26 6.55
CA ASN A 175 22.38 -11.57 6.84
C ASN A 175 23.67 -11.83 6.06
N GLY A 176 24.22 -10.81 5.40
CA GLY A 176 25.45 -10.87 4.62
C GLY A 176 25.28 -11.38 3.19
N LYS A 177 24.11 -11.83 2.80
CA LYS A 177 23.84 -12.27 1.42
C LYS A 177 23.68 -11.08 0.48
N THR A 178 24.07 -11.28 -0.76
CA THR A 178 23.80 -10.37 -1.88
C THR A 178 23.04 -11.14 -2.94
N LEU A 179 21.99 -10.55 -3.48
CA LEU A 179 21.12 -11.18 -4.47
C LEU A 179 21.11 -10.31 -5.74
N GLU A 180 21.21 -10.97 -6.89
CA GLU A 180 20.96 -10.36 -8.19
C GLU A 180 19.51 -10.62 -8.59
N VAL A 181 18.75 -9.56 -8.85
CA VAL A 181 17.32 -9.66 -9.15
C VAL A 181 16.91 -8.76 -10.31
N ASP A 182 15.83 -9.12 -10.97
CA ASP A 182 15.29 -8.36 -12.11
C ASP A 182 14.19 -7.39 -11.68
N LEU A 183 13.58 -7.65 -10.50
CA LEU A 183 12.49 -6.88 -9.93
C LEU A 183 12.55 -6.92 -8.41
N VAL A 184 12.35 -5.78 -7.76
CA VAL A 184 12.10 -5.67 -6.32
C VAL A 184 10.68 -5.16 -6.10
N ILE A 185 9.90 -5.85 -5.26
CA ILE A 185 8.58 -5.41 -4.83
C ILE A 185 8.63 -4.99 -3.37
N SER A 186 8.32 -3.72 -3.10
CA SER A 186 8.26 -3.17 -1.75
C SER A 186 6.85 -3.30 -1.17
N ALA A 187 6.62 -4.34 -0.36
CA ALA A 187 5.39 -4.59 0.37
C ALA A 187 5.57 -4.35 1.89
N THR A 188 6.26 -3.24 2.25
CA THR A 188 6.72 -2.92 3.60
C THR A 188 5.68 -2.21 4.47
N GLY A 189 4.46 -2.11 4.00
CA GLY A 189 3.33 -1.50 4.69
C GLY A 189 2.83 -0.22 4.04
N VAL A 190 1.81 0.36 4.66
CA VAL A 190 1.15 1.58 4.20
C VAL A 190 1.02 2.57 5.35
N ARG A 191 0.84 3.85 5.00
CA ARG A 191 0.52 4.92 5.94
C ARG A 191 -0.69 5.70 5.46
N PRO A 192 -1.49 6.28 6.35
CA PRO A 192 -2.63 7.12 5.97
C PRO A 192 -2.23 8.24 5.02
N ASN A 193 -3.05 8.46 4.00
CA ASN A 193 -2.84 9.54 3.03
C ASN A 193 -3.47 10.85 3.53
N ILE A 194 -2.86 11.46 4.55
CA ILE A 194 -3.36 12.64 5.27
C ILE A 194 -2.35 13.79 5.32
N ALA A 195 -1.26 13.73 4.56
CA ALA A 195 -0.20 14.73 4.60
C ALA A 195 -0.70 16.14 4.23
N TYR A 196 -1.68 16.24 3.33
CA TYR A 196 -2.30 17.49 2.89
C TYR A 196 -3.20 18.14 3.95
N LEU A 197 -3.53 17.43 5.03
CA LEU A 197 -4.34 17.94 6.14
C LEU A 197 -3.51 18.59 7.25
N LYS A 198 -2.18 18.64 7.11
CA LYS A 198 -1.26 19.07 8.19
C LYS A 198 -1.56 20.46 8.74
N SER A 199 -2.12 21.36 7.92
CA SER A 199 -2.47 22.74 8.27
C SER A 199 -3.99 22.97 8.30
N SER A 200 -4.80 21.91 8.25
CA SER A 200 -6.26 22.01 8.10
C SER A 200 -6.99 22.56 9.32
N GLY A 201 -6.40 22.47 10.49
CA GLY A 201 -7.08 22.76 11.78
C GLY A 201 -7.84 21.54 12.34
N LEU A 202 -7.78 20.38 11.66
CA LEU A 202 -8.33 19.13 12.20
C LEU A 202 -7.40 18.51 13.23
N GLU A 203 -7.96 17.82 14.20
CA GLU A 203 -7.20 17.04 15.17
C GLU A 203 -6.75 15.73 14.55
N ILE A 204 -5.46 15.61 14.32
CA ILE A 204 -4.83 14.47 13.66
C ILE A 204 -3.71 13.94 14.55
N GLN A 205 -3.75 12.64 14.83
CA GLN A 205 -2.63 11.92 15.46
C GLN A 205 -1.91 11.09 14.38
N THR A 206 -1.88 9.78 14.52
CA THR A 206 -1.42 8.88 13.46
C THR A 206 -2.42 8.85 12.30
N ARG A 207 -3.70 9.02 12.62
CA ARG A 207 -4.86 9.08 11.72
C ARG A 207 -5.81 10.19 12.18
N ILE A 208 -6.91 10.36 11.44
CA ILE A 208 -7.99 11.30 11.79
C ILE A 208 -8.86 10.64 12.85
N LEU A 209 -9.02 11.30 14.00
CA LEU A 209 -9.84 10.79 15.08
C LEU A 209 -11.33 11.00 14.76
N VAL A 210 -12.12 9.95 14.88
CA VAL A 210 -13.57 9.98 14.66
C VAL A 210 -14.34 9.29 15.79
N ASN A 211 -15.62 9.62 15.90
CA ASN A 211 -16.58 8.94 16.75
C ASN A 211 -17.23 7.74 16.01
N GLU A 212 -18.21 7.10 16.63
CA GLU A 212 -18.98 5.98 16.09
C GLU A 212 -19.80 6.32 14.83
N HIS A 213 -19.94 7.59 14.51
CA HIS A 213 -20.62 8.09 13.31
C HIS A 213 -19.62 8.52 12.22
N MET A 214 -18.34 8.16 12.35
CA MET A 214 -17.25 8.58 11.45
C MET A 214 -17.05 10.09 11.41
N GLN A 215 -17.61 10.84 12.36
CA GLN A 215 -17.49 12.28 12.48
C GLN A 215 -16.27 12.65 13.31
N THR A 216 -15.51 13.63 12.85
CA THR A 216 -14.36 14.17 13.59
C THR A 216 -14.84 15.11 14.70
N TYR A 217 -13.93 15.64 15.54
CA TYR A 217 -14.24 16.72 16.47
C TYR A 217 -14.74 17.99 15.78
N HIS A 218 -14.41 18.16 14.52
CA HIS A 218 -14.96 19.26 13.71
C HIS A 218 -16.27 18.78 13.07
N ARG A 219 -17.38 19.42 13.44
CA ARG A 219 -18.76 19.00 13.18
C ARG A 219 -19.09 18.62 11.73
N ASP A 220 -18.47 19.29 10.75
CA ASP A 220 -18.79 19.13 9.33
C ASP A 220 -17.78 18.24 8.59
N PHE A 221 -16.88 17.57 9.35
CA PHE A 221 -15.85 16.70 8.80
C PHE A 221 -16.05 15.25 9.22
N TYR A 222 -15.91 14.37 8.26
CA TYR A 222 -16.02 12.94 8.41
C TYR A 222 -14.79 12.27 7.81
N ALA A 223 -14.41 11.09 8.31
CA ALA A 223 -13.32 10.32 7.74
C ALA A 223 -13.67 8.84 7.68
N GLU A 224 -13.24 8.16 6.60
CA GLU A 224 -13.53 6.76 6.34
C GLU A 224 -12.33 6.04 5.69
N GLY A 225 -12.28 4.72 5.84
CA GLY A 225 -11.22 3.87 5.28
C GLY A 225 -9.91 3.96 6.07
N ASP A 226 -8.76 3.83 5.40
CA ASP A 226 -7.44 3.76 6.06
C ASP A 226 -6.99 5.06 6.73
N VAL A 227 -7.72 6.16 6.56
CA VAL A 227 -7.35 7.48 7.10
C VAL A 227 -7.82 7.73 8.52
N TYR A 228 -8.85 7.00 8.99
CA TYR A 228 -9.43 7.26 10.31
C TYR A 228 -8.91 6.31 11.39
N GLU A 229 -9.10 6.73 12.62
CA GLU A 229 -8.91 5.97 13.85
C GLU A 229 -10.12 6.17 14.74
N SER A 230 -10.70 5.09 15.20
CA SER A 230 -11.87 5.07 16.08
C SER A 230 -11.60 4.24 17.33
N ILE A 231 -12.53 4.26 18.26
CA ILE A 231 -12.50 3.42 19.45
C ILE A 231 -13.12 2.06 19.10
N ASP A 232 -12.39 0.99 19.35
CA ASP A 232 -12.94 -0.36 19.31
C ASP A 232 -13.95 -0.52 20.46
N PHE A 233 -15.21 -0.73 20.11
CA PHE A 233 -16.29 -0.83 21.09
C PHE A 233 -16.17 -2.07 21.99
N SER A 234 -15.38 -3.08 21.60
CA SER A 234 -15.21 -4.32 22.35
C SER A 234 -14.23 -4.19 23.52
N ASN A 235 -13.20 -3.34 23.39
CA ASN A 235 -12.13 -3.20 24.38
C ASN A 235 -11.86 -1.74 24.80
N GLY A 236 -12.45 -0.76 24.11
CA GLY A 236 -12.26 0.67 24.37
C GLY A 236 -10.92 1.22 23.91
N GLU A 237 -10.10 0.43 23.19
CA GLU A 237 -8.83 0.86 22.66
C GLU A 237 -9.00 1.52 21.28
N ARG A 238 -8.05 2.35 20.90
CA ARG A 238 -8.03 2.96 19.56
C ARG A 238 -7.46 1.99 18.53
N MET A 239 -8.11 1.92 17.37
CA MET A 239 -7.70 1.13 16.22
C MET A 239 -7.28 2.03 15.04
#